data_75ed3d32b32279c68829445b0c28e42e
#
_entry.id   75ed3d32b32279c68829445b0c28e42e
#
_cell.length_a   1.000
_cell.length_b   1.000
_cell.length_c   1.000
_cell.angle_alpha   90.00
_cell.angle_beta   90.00
_cell.angle_gamma   90.00
#
_symmetry.space_group_name_H-M   'P 1'
#
loop_
_entity.id
_entity.type
_entity.pdbx_description
1 polymer ?
#
loop_
_entity_poly.entity_id
_entity_poly.type
_entity_poly.pdbx_seq_one_letter_code
_entity_poly.pdbx_strand_id
1 'polypeptide(L)'
;MTKPDQFTRDDAKIYVTVNGRDYQGWLSSTIERSLETLSSRFTIPVSLIPGNPPDIKRQDAIKVRINDTLVVTGTVLAAEPFYKRDDCGLKIEGRSRSGDLVACSAIYQGGQWRNAKLDRIAKDLCAPFGIDVKIDTDIGAPIRDLKVEHGEKVVDVLARAARLRGVLVTTDADGRVLITKAGKVKSHGAIVRGVNVVSMESVGTDAERHSDYFCYGQGNITHRSSLQTLEVGGSVGDPAKAFKKAVQQKAHAKDPEMKRYLPLVIHANGNNDAPDMQRLVDHTMRVRRGHAYGLKYVVEGWTWKGKPWEINTRVPIYDDIAGLDGDEWLICEVKQTVDLKEGDVTELLVRPIEAYDTVPLKSKTKHGRGKGKRGKDGAVLEVKGDAS
;
A
#
# COMPACT_ATOMS: atom_id res chain seq x y z
N MET A 1 -5.96 -4.52 24.17
CA MET A 1 -5.40 -5.82 24.66
C MET A 1 -4.68 -5.50 25.96
N THR A 2 -4.77 -6.34 26.97
CA THR A 2 -3.96 -6.23 28.19
C THR A 2 -2.50 -6.53 27.82
N LYS A 3 -1.54 -5.81 28.42
CA LYS A 3 -0.11 -6.06 28.25
C LYS A 3 0.18 -7.53 28.61
N PRO A 4 0.78 -8.32 27.71
CA PRO A 4 1.16 -9.70 28.03
C PRO A 4 2.36 -9.71 28.98
N ASP A 5 2.27 -10.52 30.03
CA ASP A 5 3.34 -10.64 31.04
C ASP A 5 4.34 -11.74 30.70
N GLN A 6 4.00 -12.66 29.80
CA GLN A 6 4.82 -13.80 29.43
C GLN A 6 4.78 -14.07 27.92
N PHE A 7 5.93 -14.46 27.40
CA PHE A 7 6.11 -14.95 26.05
C PHE A 7 6.76 -16.35 26.15
N THR A 8 6.19 -17.31 25.45
CA THR A 8 6.82 -18.61 25.27
C THR A 8 7.32 -18.67 23.84
N ARG A 9 8.60 -18.88 23.67
CA ARG A 9 9.19 -19.08 22.35
C ARG A 9 8.69 -20.41 21.80
N ASP A 10 8.10 -20.37 20.63
CA ASP A 10 7.67 -21.55 19.90
C ASP A 10 8.81 -21.99 18.96
N ASP A 11 9.12 -23.29 18.91
CA ASP A 11 10.04 -23.88 17.94
C ASP A 11 9.36 -23.86 16.55
N ALA A 12 9.52 -22.76 15.85
CA ALA A 12 8.95 -22.63 14.52
C ALA A 12 9.74 -23.46 13.51
N LYS A 13 9.04 -24.21 12.67
CA LYS A 13 9.63 -25.05 11.62
C LYS A 13 9.32 -24.50 10.25
N ILE A 14 10.37 -24.44 9.39
CA ILE A 14 10.18 -24.07 7.98
C ILE A 14 9.95 -25.35 7.18
N TYR A 15 8.92 -25.30 6.35
CA TYR A 15 8.62 -26.29 5.34
C TYR A 15 8.69 -25.64 3.98
N VAL A 16 9.44 -26.23 3.07
CA VAL A 16 9.57 -25.77 1.70
C VAL A 16 9.06 -26.86 0.78
N THR A 17 8.03 -26.54 0.02
CA THR A 17 7.48 -27.45 -1.00
C THR A 17 7.97 -26.99 -2.36
N VAL A 18 8.70 -27.84 -3.09
CA VAL A 18 9.14 -27.61 -4.47
C VAL A 18 8.63 -28.76 -5.32
N ASN A 19 7.94 -28.45 -6.40
CA ASN A 19 7.37 -29.45 -7.32
C ASN A 19 6.55 -30.56 -6.61
N GLY A 20 5.84 -30.17 -5.53
CA GLY A 20 5.00 -31.09 -4.75
C GLY A 20 5.76 -31.97 -3.75
N ARG A 21 7.07 -31.79 -3.58
CA ARG A 21 7.88 -32.47 -2.56
C ARG A 21 8.20 -31.53 -1.42
N ASP A 22 8.06 -32.01 -0.18
CA ASP A 22 8.37 -31.24 1.03
C ASP A 22 9.82 -31.50 1.46
N TYR A 23 10.52 -30.40 1.75
CA TYR A 23 11.88 -30.38 2.25
C TYR A 23 11.93 -29.72 3.64
N GLN A 24 12.80 -30.21 4.52
CA GLN A 24 12.99 -29.74 5.89
C GLN A 24 14.49 -29.76 6.23
N GLY A 25 14.86 -29.19 7.38
CA GLY A 25 16.24 -29.28 7.89
C GLY A 25 17.14 -28.14 7.40
N TRP A 26 16.72 -26.93 7.59
CA TRP A 26 17.42 -25.72 7.17
C TRP A 26 18.39 -25.24 8.25
N LEU A 27 19.64 -24.94 7.87
CA LEU A 27 20.68 -24.46 8.80
C LEU A 27 20.61 -22.95 9.05
N SER A 28 20.23 -22.20 8.03
CA SER A 28 19.98 -20.77 8.12
C SER A 28 18.93 -20.42 7.06
N SER A 29 18.05 -19.49 7.34
CA SER A 29 17.03 -19.10 6.37
C SER A 29 16.60 -17.67 6.62
N THR A 30 16.31 -16.97 5.56
CA THR A 30 15.77 -15.61 5.63
C THR A 30 14.54 -15.52 4.76
N ILE A 31 13.45 -14.99 5.32
CA ILE A 31 12.20 -14.70 4.61
C ILE A 31 11.86 -13.24 4.86
N GLU A 32 11.78 -12.45 3.79
CA GLU A 32 11.49 -11.00 3.84
C GLU A 32 10.18 -10.69 3.15
N ARG A 33 9.32 -9.95 3.84
CA ARG A 33 8.05 -9.45 3.32
C ARG A 33 7.90 -7.98 3.66
N SER A 34 7.51 -7.14 2.70
CA SER A 34 7.38 -5.69 2.91
C SER A 34 6.12 -5.15 2.21
N LEU A 35 5.51 -4.11 2.80
CA LEU A 35 4.44 -3.33 2.17
C LEU A 35 4.95 -2.40 1.08
N GLU A 36 6.22 -2.00 1.15
CA GLU A 36 6.83 -1.08 0.20
C GLU A 36 7.23 -1.76 -1.10
N THR A 37 7.37 -3.09 -1.05
CA THR A 37 7.67 -3.90 -2.23
C THR A 37 6.56 -4.91 -2.49
N LEU A 38 6.05 -4.96 -3.71
CA LEU A 38 5.07 -5.98 -4.11
C LEU A 38 5.72 -7.37 -4.28
N SER A 39 6.85 -7.62 -3.62
CA SER A 39 7.63 -8.84 -3.77
C SER A 39 8.21 -9.29 -2.43
N SER A 40 7.83 -10.47 -1.99
CA SER A 40 8.50 -11.16 -0.90
C SER A 40 9.75 -11.86 -1.43
N ARG A 41 10.79 -11.96 -0.60
CA ARG A 41 12.06 -12.65 -0.93
C ARG A 41 12.33 -13.74 0.09
N PHE A 42 13.07 -14.75 -0.32
CA PHE A 42 13.56 -15.77 0.57
C PHE A 42 14.93 -16.25 0.12
N THR A 43 15.76 -16.59 1.11
CA THR A 43 17.04 -17.27 0.94
C THR A 43 17.07 -18.44 1.89
N ILE A 44 17.22 -19.66 1.37
CA ILE A 44 17.08 -20.88 2.15
C ILE A 44 18.22 -21.83 1.72
N PRO A 45 19.29 -21.95 2.51
CA PRO A 45 20.33 -22.95 2.30
C PRO A 45 19.87 -24.32 2.81
N VAL A 46 20.10 -25.34 2.02
CA VAL A 46 19.81 -26.74 2.30
C VAL A 46 21.12 -27.48 2.43
N SER A 47 21.32 -28.25 3.51
CA SER A 47 22.43 -29.18 3.58
C SER A 47 22.24 -30.31 2.58
N LEU A 48 23.30 -30.63 1.84
CA LEU A 48 23.29 -31.76 0.90
C LEU A 48 23.70 -33.04 1.64
N ILE A 49 22.88 -34.07 1.51
CA ILE A 49 23.27 -35.42 1.88
C ILE A 49 24.01 -35.98 0.69
N PRO A 50 25.30 -36.41 0.85
CA PRO A 50 26.03 -37.04 -0.25
C PRO A 50 25.26 -38.22 -0.83
N GLY A 51 25.09 -38.20 -2.17
CA GLY A 51 24.38 -39.27 -2.89
C GLY A 51 22.86 -39.03 -3.11
N ASN A 52 22.27 -38.03 -2.48
CA ASN A 52 20.83 -37.68 -2.69
C ASN A 52 20.62 -36.15 -2.65
N PRO A 53 21.12 -35.41 -3.66
CA PRO A 53 20.89 -33.98 -3.72
C PRO A 53 19.43 -33.69 -3.97
N PRO A 54 18.84 -32.62 -3.37
CA PRO A 54 17.49 -32.20 -3.68
C PRO A 54 17.38 -31.78 -5.15
N ASP A 55 16.38 -32.31 -5.85
CA ASP A 55 16.08 -31.94 -7.25
C ASP A 55 15.32 -30.60 -7.28
N ILE A 56 16.07 -29.51 -7.02
CA ILE A 56 15.54 -28.14 -7.03
C ILE A 56 16.31 -27.33 -8.06
N LYS A 57 15.61 -26.77 -9.02
CA LYS A 57 16.19 -26.03 -10.16
C LYS A 57 15.66 -24.61 -10.21
N ARG A 58 16.38 -23.76 -10.92
CA ARG A 58 15.91 -22.42 -11.26
C ARG A 58 14.60 -22.51 -12.01
N GLN A 59 13.67 -21.60 -11.71
CA GLN A 59 12.32 -21.51 -12.25
C GLN A 59 11.31 -22.52 -11.66
N ASP A 60 11.70 -23.37 -10.75
CA ASP A 60 10.77 -24.26 -10.06
C ASP A 60 9.79 -23.44 -9.20
N ALA A 61 8.54 -23.91 -9.16
CA ALA A 61 7.54 -23.35 -8.28
C ALA A 61 7.81 -23.76 -6.83
N ILE A 62 7.73 -22.80 -5.92
CA ILE A 62 8.07 -23.01 -4.50
C ILE A 62 6.98 -22.43 -3.60
N LYS A 63 6.70 -23.13 -2.50
CA LYS A 63 5.89 -22.65 -1.39
C LYS A 63 6.69 -22.74 -0.11
N VAL A 64 6.69 -21.66 0.67
CA VAL A 64 7.36 -21.60 1.97
C VAL A 64 6.29 -21.48 3.05
N ARG A 65 6.32 -22.38 4.02
CA ARG A 65 5.44 -22.40 5.18
C ARG A 65 6.25 -22.27 6.47
N ILE A 66 5.69 -21.60 7.45
CA ILE A 66 6.15 -21.59 8.82
C ILE A 66 5.11 -22.34 9.63
N ASN A 67 5.51 -23.48 10.22
CA ASN A 67 4.57 -24.46 10.73
C ASN A 67 3.53 -24.82 9.64
N ASP A 68 2.25 -24.74 9.94
CA ASP A 68 1.17 -25.01 8.99
C ASP A 68 0.75 -23.76 8.17
N THR A 69 1.35 -22.59 8.44
CA THR A 69 0.96 -21.35 7.81
C THR A 69 1.80 -21.07 6.56
N LEU A 70 1.14 -20.95 5.41
CA LEU A 70 1.76 -20.50 4.17
C LEU A 70 2.18 -19.03 4.30
N VAL A 71 3.42 -18.71 3.96
CA VAL A 71 3.96 -17.34 4.04
C VAL A 71 4.41 -16.79 2.68
N VAL A 72 4.89 -17.64 1.78
CA VAL A 72 5.29 -17.22 0.42
C VAL A 72 4.98 -18.31 -0.59
N THR A 73 4.37 -17.93 -1.69
CA THR A 73 4.28 -18.72 -2.93
C THR A 73 5.06 -18.00 -4.03
N GLY A 74 6.01 -18.68 -4.65
CA GLY A 74 6.92 -18.01 -5.55
C GLY A 74 7.66 -18.93 -6.52
N THR A 75 8.80 -18.43 -6.98
CA THR A 75 9.67 -19.09 -7.95
C THR A 75 11.11 -19.05 -7.48
N VAL A 76 11.82 -20.15 -7.69
CA VAL A 76 13.26 -20.25 -7.46
C VAL A 76 14.00 -19.48 -8.54
N LEU A 77 14.77 -18.47 -8.16
CA LEU A 77 15.59 -17.65 -9.07
C LEU A 77 17.02 -18.19 -9.18
N ALA A 78 17.57 -18.63 -8.07
CA ALA A 78 18.90 -19.23 -8.00
C ALA A 78 18.84 -20.52 -7.18
N ALA A 79 19.56 -21.53 -7.66
CA ALA A 79 19.83 -22.78 -6.97
C ALA A 79 21.31 -23.05 -7.15
N GLU A 80 22.10 -22.68 -6.15
CA GLU A 80 23.56 -22.62 -6.19
C GLU A 80 24.16 -23.68 -5.27
N PRO A 81 24.71 -24.77 -5.81
CA PRO A 81 25.44 -25.74 -5.00
C PRO A 81 26.71 -25.10 -4.49
N PHE A 82 27.05 -25.35 -3.23
CA PHE A 82 28.28 -24.94 -2.63
C PHE A 82 28.92 -26.08 -1.83
N TYR A 83 30.23 -26.10 -1.73
CA TYR A 83 30.92 -26.97 -0.82
C TYR A 83 32.13 -26.26 -0.22
N LYS A 84 32.41 -26.60 1.02
CA LYS A 84 33.59 -26.22 1.78
C LYS A 84 34.17 -27.52 2.38
N ARG A 85 35.30 -27.41 3.10
CA ARG A 85 35.98 -28.57 3.68
C ARG A 85 35.03 -29.41 4.55
N ASP A 86 34.20 -28.76 5.35
CA ASP A 86 33.38 -29.43 6.36
C ASP A 86 31.85 -29.13 6.14
N ASP A 87 31.48 -28.57 5.00
CA ASP A 87 30.10 -28.18 4.73
C ASP A 87 29.81 -28.25 3.22
N CYS A 88 28.68 -28.82 2.87
CA CYS A 88 28.17 -28.80 1.49
C CYS A 88 26.67 -28.59 1.48
N GLY A 89 26.19 -27.78 0.52
CA GLY A 89 24.81 -27.39 0.50
C GLY A 89 24.34 -26.90 -0.87
N LEU A 90 23.07 -26.60 -0.91
CA LEU A 90 22.40 -25.90 -2.02
C LEU A 90 21.77 -24.62 -1.46
N LYS A 91 22.22 -23.47 -1.91
CA LYS A 91 21.60 -22.19 -1.57
C LYS A 91 20.47 -21.91 -2.55
N ILE A 92 19.26 -21.79 -2.03
CA ILE A 92 18.07 -21.48 -2.82
C ILE A 92 17.70 -20.03 -2.55
N GLU A 93 17.61 -19.25 -3.62
CA GLU A 93 17.08 -17.89 -3.56
C GLU A 93 15.87 -17.76 -4.46
N GLY A 94 14.86 -17.03 -4.01
CA GLY A 94 13.66 -16.82 -4.79
C GLY A 94 12.84 -15.62 -4.32
N ARG A 95 11.75 -15.43 -5.04
CA ARG A 95 10.79 -14.36 -4.74
C ARG A 95 9.36 -14.83 -4.95
N SER A 96 8.39 -14.09 -4.37
CA SER A 96 6.98 -14.34 -4.61
C SER A 96 6.64 -14.17 -6.10
N ARG A 97 5.55 -14.81 -6.55
CA ARG A 97 5.04 -14.69 -7.94
C ARG A 97 4.83 -13.22 -8.34
N SER A 98 4.34 -12.39 -7.43
CA SER A 98 4.16 -10.95 -7.63
C SER A 98 5.47 -10.18 -7.92
N GLY A 99 6.63 -10.79 -7.65
CA GLY A 99 7.93 -10.23 -7.99
C GLY A 99 8.12 -10.02 -9.50
N ASP A 100 7.44 -10.78 -10.35
CA ASP A 100 7.47 -10.58 -11.80
C ASP A 100 6.84 -9.26 -12.21
N LEU A 101 5.80 -8.80 -11.51
CA LEU A 101 5.17 -7.49 -11.73
C LEU A 101 6.12 -6.32 -11.39
N VAL A 102 7.06 -6.55 -10.48
CA VAL A 102 8.09 -5.54 -10.11
C VAL A 102 9.22 -5.46 -11.15
N ALA A 103 9.53 -6.58 -11.79
CA ALA A 103 10.61 -6.67 -12.75
C ALA A 103 10.20 -6.28 -14.17
N CYS A 104 8.96 -6.60 -14.56
CA CYS A 104 8.51 -6.52 -15.94
C CYS A 104 7.79 -5.20 -16.26
N SER A 105 7.95 -4.75 -17.49
CA SER A 105 7.22 -3.60 -18.02
C SER A 105 5.74 -3.94 -18.26
N ALA A 106 4.88 -2.95 -18.08
CA ALA A 106 3.47 -3.06 -18.35
C ALA A 106 3.22 -3.05 -19.87
N ILE A 107 2.60 -4.13 -20.37
CA ILE A 107 2.18 -4.23 -21.77
C ILE A 107 0.66 -4.37 -21.76
N TYR A 108 -0.03 -3.39 -22.33
CA TYR A 108 -1.48 -3.41 -22.49
C TYR A 108 -1.88 -3.01 -23.91
N GLN A 109 -2.71 -3.80 -24.53
CA GLN A 109 -3.17 -3.55 -25.90
C GLN A 109 -4.00 -2.25 -25.93
N GLY A 110 -3.56 -1.28 -26.71
CA GLY A 110 -4.15 0.06 -26.77
C GLY A 110 -3.54 1.08 -25.80
N GLY A 111 -2.62 0.68 -24.91
CA GLY A 111 -1.79 1.56 -24.06
C GLY A 111 -2.54 2.38 -23.02
N GLN A 112 -3.88 2.25 -22.89
CA GLN A 112 -4.68 3.05 -21.96
C GLN A 112 -6.00 2.40 -21.59
N TRP A 113 -6.50 2.70 -20.38
CA TRP A 113 -7.86 2.38 -19.94
C TRP A 113 -8.69 3.66 -19.88
N ARG A 114 -9.91 3.59 -20.39
CA ARG A 114 -10.90 4.67 -20.29
C ARG A 114 -12.11 4.22 -19.49
N ASN A 115 -12.49 5.01 -18.47
CA ASN A 115 -13.63 4.75 -17.62
C ASN A 115 -13.62 3.30 -17.05
N ALA A 116 -12.46 2.81 -16.63
CA ALA A 116 -12.26 1.45 -16.12
C ALA A 116 -12.15 1.45 -14.58
N LYS A 117 -12.70 0.43 -13.95
CA LYS A 117 -12.51 0.20 -12.51
C LYS A 117 -11.11 -0.36 -12.26
N LEU A 118 -10.59 -0.13 -11.05
CA LEU A 118 -9.27 -0.59 -10.63
C LEU A 118 -9.13 -2.12 -10.70
N ASP A 119 -10.19 -2.87 -10.39
CA ASP A 119 -10.20 -4.33 -10.49
C ASP A 119 -9.92 -4.83 -11.90
N ARG A 120 -10.53 -4.20 -12.91
CA ARG A 120 -10.29 -4.53 -14.31
C ARG A 120 -8.85 -4.21 -14.71
N ILE A 121 -8.37 -3.02 -14.36
CA ILE A 121 -6.98 -2.61 -14.66
C ILE A 121 -5.98 -3.59 -14.05
N ALA A 122 -6.18 -3.94 -12.78
CA ALA A 122 -5.31 -4.88 -12.08
C ALA A 122 -5.35 -6.29 -12.70
N LYS A 123 -6.54 -6.79 -13.05
CA LYS A 123 -6.68 -8.09 -13.72
C LYS A 123 -6.03 -8.10 -15.10
N ASP A 124 -6.25 -7.06 -15.91
CA ASP A 124 -5.65 -6.95 -17.24
C ASP A 124 -4.12 -6.95 -17.18
N LEU A 125 -3.54 -6.30 -16.16
CA LEU A 125 -2.09 -6.23 -15.95
C LEU A 125 -1.49 -7.52 -15.36
N CYS A 126 -2.23 -8.24 -14.51
CA CYS A 126 -1.74 -9.44 -13.82
C CYS A 126 -1.98 -10.72 -14.61
N ALA A 127 -2.98 -10.75 -15.50
CA ALA A 127 -3.37 -11.94 -16.28
C ALA A 127 -2.23 -12.54 -17.11
N PRO A 128 -1.36 -11.79 -17.81
CA PRO A 128 -0.24 -12.37 -18.57
C PRO A 128 0.75 -13.14 -17.69
N PHE A 129 0.82 -12.83 -16.38
CA PHE A 129 1.68 -13.49 -15.40
C PHE A 129 0.97 -14.64 -14.68
N GLY A 130 -0.30 -14.90 -14.99
CA GLY A 130 -1.11 -15.89 -14.29
C GLY A 130 -1.31 -15.57 -12.79
N ILE A 131 -1.30 -14.27 -12.43
CA ILE A 131 -1.45 -13.80 -11.06
C ILE A 131 -2.87 -13.31 -10.85
N ASP A 132 -3.55 -13.89 -9.85
CA ASP A 132 -4.89 -13.48 -9.48
C ASP A 132 -4.89 -12.17 -8.69
N VAL A 133 -6.01 -11.44 -8.77
CA VAL A 133 -6.23 -10.20 -8.02
C VAL A 133 -7.37 -10.39 -7.03
N LYS A 134 -7.07 -10.18 -5.75
CA LYS A 134 -8.04 -10.19 -4.65
C LYS A 134 -8.30 -8.75 -4.19
N ILE A 135 -9.57 -8.43 -3.96
CA ILE A 135 -10.00 -7.12 -3.48
C ILE A 135 -10.77 -7.32 -2.19
N ASP A 136 -10.34 -6.68 -1.13
CA ASP A 136 -10.99 -6.73 0.18
C ASP A 136 -11.45 -5.38 0.71
N THR A 137 -11.49 -4.37 -0.18
CA THR A 137 -11.90 -3.00 0.15
C THR A 137 -12.72 -2.38 -0.98
N ASP A 138 -13.42 -1.29 -0.67
CA ASP A 138 -14.06 -0.48 -1.71
C ASP A 138 -12.98 0.22 -2.56
N ILE A 139 -13.01 -0.04 -3.86
CA ILE A 139 -12.09 0.53 -4.86
C ILE A 139 -12.63 1.80 -5.53
N GLY A 140 -13.81 2.24 -5.14
CA GLY A 140 -14.45 3.47 -5.62
C GLY A 140 -14.91 3.44 -7.08
N ALA A 141 -15.09 4.64 -7.65
CA ALA A 141 -15.60 4.83 -9.00
C ALA A 141 -14.56 4.45 -10.08
N PRO A 142 -14.98 4.23 -11.35
CA PRO A 142 -14.06 3.99 -12.46
C PRO A 142 -13.06 5.13 -12.65
N ILE A 143 -11.83 4.80 -13.00
CA ILE A 143 -10.78 5.75 -13.39
C ILE A 143 -11.09 6.24 -14.79
N ARG A 144 -11.15 7.58 -14.95
CA ARG A 144 -11.57 8.19 -16.20
C ARG A 144 -10.59 7.89 -17.35
N ASP A 145 -9.31 8.02 -17.08
CA ASP A 145 -8.24 7.77 -18.04
C ASP A 145 -6.96 7.36 -17.29
N LEU A 146 -6.36 6.25 -17.71
CA LEU A 146 -5.09 5.77 -17.20
C LEU A 146 -4.27 5.25 -18.38
N LYS A 147 -3.14 5.88 -18.65
CA LYS A 147 -2.22 5.49 -19.70
C LYS A 147 -1.04 4.75 -19.11
N VAL A 148 -0.50 3.81 -19.87
CA VAL A 148 0.79 3.18 -19.59
C VAL A 148 1.87 4.02 -20.22
N GLU A 149 2.86 4.45 -19.45
CA GLU A 149 4.03 5.15 -19.96
C GLU A 149 5.02 4.15 -20.59
N HIS A 150 5.76 4.60 -21.58
CA HIS A 150 6.73 3.71 -22.23
C HIS A 150 7.82 3.25 -21.26
N GLY A 151 7.95 1.92 -21.11
CA GLY A 151 8.89 1.31 -20.17
C GLY A 151 8.43 1.28 -18.72
N GLU A 152 7.24 1.81 -18.40
CA GLU A 152 6.68 1.77 -17.05
C GLU A 152 6.47 0.32 -16.59
N LYS A 153 6.83 0.02 -15.35
CA LYS A 153 6.65 -1.31 -14.77
C LYS A 153 5.19 -1.55 -14.38
N VAL A 154 4.80 -2.83 -14.34
CA VAL A 154 3.44 -3.21 -13.93
C VAL A 154 3.11 -2.69 -12.54
N VAL A 155 4.04 -2.81 -11.60
CA VAL A 155 3.86 -2.32 -10.22
C VAL A 155 3.63 -0.81 -10.17
N ASP A 156 4.29 -0.03 -11.02
CA ASP A 156 4.17 1.44 -11.02
C ASP A 156 2.79 1.88 -11.54
N VAL A 157 2.29 1.21 -12.59
CA VAL A 157 0.92 1.44 -13.10
C VAL A 157 -0.12 1.09 -12.05
N LEU A 158 0.04 -0.06 -11.36
CA LEU A 158 -0.84 -0.51 -10.28
C LEU A 158 -0.82 0.48 -9.10
N ALA A 159 0.36 0.90 -8.66
CA ALA A 159 0.53 1.86 -7.57
C ALA A 159 -0.10 3.21 -7.90
N ARG A 160 0.07 3.70 -9.14
CA ARG A 160 -0.56 4.93 -9.63
C ARG A 160 -2.07 4.82 -9.67
N ALA A 161 -2.61 3.71 -10.16
CA ALA A 161 -4.04 3.45 -10.19
C ALA A 161 -4.65 3.32 -8.77
N ALA A 162 -3.95 2.62 -7.86
CA ALA A 162 -4.33 2.46 -6.47
C ALA A 162 -4.35 3.81 -5.72
N ARG A 163 -3.33 4.64 -5.93
CA ARG A 163 -3.25 6.00 -5.35
C ARG A 163 -4.44 6.85 -5.76
N LEU A 164 -4.89 6.76 -7.03
CA LEU A 164 -6.09 7.46 -7.49
C LEU A 164 -7.38 6.98 -6.79
N ARG A 165 -7.38 5.82 -6.15
CA ARG A 165 -8.53 5.22 -5.45
C ARG A 165 -8.37 5.20 -3.94
N GLY A 166 -7.24 5.66 -3.43
CA GLY A 166 -7.00 5.66 -2.01
C GLY A 166 -6.97 4.25 -1.43
N VAL A 167 -6.29 3.32 -2.09
CA VAL A 167 -6.13 1.94 -1.65
C VAL A 167 -4.66 1.52 -1.74
N LEU A 168 -4.30 0.50 -0.97
CA LEU A 168 -2.98 -0.11 -0.96
C LEU A 168 -2.99 -1.34 -1.90
N VAL A 169 -1.89 -1.52 -2.62
CA VAL A 169 -1.63 -2.76 -3.39
C VAL A 169 -0.48 -3.49 -2.71
N THR A 170 -0.71 -4.73 -2.34
CA THR A 170 0.27 -5.62 -1.72
C THR A 170 0.12 -7.04 -2.27
N THR A 171 0.86 -8.00 -1.73
CA THR A 171 0.76 -9.42 -2.10
C THR A 171 0.30 -10.23 -0.90
N ASP A 172 -0.44 -11.31 -1.15
CA ASP A 172 -0.75 -12.30 -0.11
C ASP A 172 0.20 -13.51 -0.17
N ALA A 173 0.06 -14.42 0.78
CA ALA A 173 0.89 -15.63 0.87
C ALA A 173 0.75 -16.58 -0.35
N ASP A 174 -0.40 -16.55 -1.02
CA ASP A 174 -0.63 -17.34 -2.24
C ASP A 174 0.04 -16.72 -3.48
N GLY A 175 0.66 -15.54 -3.33
CA GLY A 175 1.31 -14.81 -4.41
C GLY A 175 0.34 -14.04 -5.30
N ARG A 176 -0.92 -13.82 -4.83
CA ARG A 176 -1.92 -13.00 -5.51
C ARG A 176 -1.69 -11.52 -5.18
N VAL A 177 -2.06 -10.65 -6.08
CA VAL A 177 -2.14 -9.21 -5.80
C VAL A 177 -3.35 -8.93 -4.93
N LEU A 178 -3.14 -8.30 -3.77
CA LEU A 178 -4.18 -7.91 -2.84
C LEU A 178 -4.37 -6.39 -2.85
N ILE A 179 -5.58 -5.93 -3.18
CA ILE A 179 -5.99 -4.53 -3.09
C ILE A 179 -6.76 -4.33 -1.78
N THR A 180 -6.21 -3.54 -0.87
CA THR A 180 -6.70 -3.40 0.52
C THR A 180 -6.48 -1.99 1.06
N LYS A 181 -6.71 -1.80 2.36
CA LYS A 181 -6.32 -0.61 3.12
C LYS A 181 -5.27 -0.94 4.16
N ALA A 182 -4.47 0.05 4.54
CA ALA A 182 -3.48 -0.11 5.60
C ALA A 182 -4.13 -0.41 6.95
N GLY A 183 -3.56 -1.38 7.69
CA GLY A 183 -3.93 -1.65 9.07
C GLY A 183 -5.37 -2.11 9.31
N LYS A 184 -5.98 -2.79 8.36
CA LYS A 184 -7.35 -3.31 8.52
C LYS A 184 -7.45 -4.41 9.57
N VAL A 185 -6.41 -5.22 9.70
CA VAL A 185 -6.36 -6.38 10.60
C VAL A 185 -5.46 -6.09 11.79
N LYS A 186 -5.85 -6.58 12.98
CA LYS A 186 -4.99 -6.56 14.17
C LYS A 186 -4.05 -7.75 14.16
N SER A 187 -2.81 -7.52 14.60
CA SER A 187 -1.82 -8.58 14.83
C SER A 187 -2.31 -9.54 15.93
N HIS A 188 -1.90 -10.78 15.83
CA HIS A 188 -2.17 -11.80 16.87
C HIS A 188 -1.32 -11.57 18.12
N GLY A 189 -0.15 -10.90 17.96
CA GLY A 189 0.81 -10.64 19.00
C GLY A 189 0.92 -9.18 19.40
N ALA A 190 1.83 -8.93 20.33
CA ALA A 190 2.23 -7.62 20.80
C ALA A 190 3.75 -7.52 20.84
N ILE A 191 4.30 -6.33 20.68
CA ILE A 191 5.72 -6.05 20.88
C ILE A 191 5.86 -5.50 22.30
N VAL A 192 6.60 -6.21 23.17
CA VAL A 192 6.67 -5.88 24.59
C VAL A 192 8.11 -5.92 25.05
N ARG A 193 8.65 -4.76 25.41
CA ARG A 193 10.00 -4.65 25.97
C ARG A 193 10.09 -5.42 27.29
N GLY A 194 11.17 -6.22 27.41
CA GLY A 194 11.39 -7.11 28.56
C GLY A 194 10.60 -8.42 28.53
N VAL A 195 9.85 -8.69 27.45
CA VAL A 195 9.10 -9.96 27.27
C VAL A 195 9.52 -10.68 26.00
N ASN A 196 9.45 -10.05 24.82
CA ASN A 196 9.82 -10.66 23.54
C ASN A 196 10.74 -9.80 22.68
N VAL A 197 11.12 -8.61 23.14
CA VAL A 197 12.01 -7.71 22.39
C VAL A 197 13.45 -7.99 22.75
N VAL A 198 14.27 -8.32 21.74
CA VAL A 198 15.72 -8.48 21.84
C VAL A 198 16.41 -7.12 21.70
N SER A 199 16.03 -6.34 20.69
CA SER A 199 16.57 -5.01 20.44
C SER A 199 15.55 -4.12 19.74
N MET A 200 15.77 -2.81 19.85
CA MET A 200 15.01 -1.79 19.15
C MET A 200 15.96 -0.72 18.62
N GLU A 201 15.72 -0.28 17.40
CA GLU A 201 16.43 0.81 16.75
C GLU A 201 15.41 1.80 16.15
N SER A 202 15.58 3.09 16.39
CA SER A 202 14.81 4.11 15.70
C SER A 202 15.43 4.36 14.33
N VAL A 203 14.64 4.13 13.28
CA VAL A 203 15.02 4.37 11.87
C VAL A 203 14.31 5.59 11.28
N GLY A 204 13.73 6.42 12.14
CA GLY A 204 13.05 7.65 11.75
C GLY A 204 14.00 8.72 11.24
N THR A 205 13.54 9.51 10.26
CA THR A 205 14.30 10.65 9.72
C THR A 205 13.35 11.73 9.22
N ASP A 206 13.70 12.99 9.50
CA ASP A 206 12.98 14.16 8.99
C ASP A 206 13.44 14.60 7.59
N ALA A 207 14.31 13.83 6.91
CA ALA A 207 14.88 14.22 5.62
C ALA A 207 13.82 14.49 4.54
N GLU A 208 12.73 13.75 4.56
CA GLU A 208 11.61 13.87 3.63
C GLU A 208 10.45 14.75 4.16
N ARG A 209 10.56 15.31 5.37
CA ARG A 209 9.55 16.18 5.97
C ARG A 209 9.75 17.64 5.56
N HIS A 210 8.63 18.34 5.48
CA HIS A 210 8.62 19.76 5.13
C HIS A 210 7.75 20.52 6.13
N SER A 211 8.08 21.80 6.37
CA SER A 211 7.31 22.65 7.28
C SER A 211 5.97 23.09 6.67
N ASP A 212 6.00 23.33 5.37
CA ASP A 212 4.86 23.88 4.63
C ASP A 212 4.67 23.10 3.32
N TYR A 213 3.46 22.66 3.08
CA TYR A 213 3.06 21.95 1.89
C TYR A 213 2.08 22.81 1.11
N PHE A 214 2.45 23.21 -0.08
CA PHE A 214 1.62 24.01 -0.97
C PHE A 214 1.18 23.16 -2.17
N CYS A 215 -0.09 23.28 -2.56
CA CYS A 215 -0.56 22.74 -3.82
C CYS A 215 -1.10 23.87 -4.69
N TYR A 216 -0.63 23.92 -5.92
CA TYR A 216 -1.13 24.84 -6.96
C TYR A 216 -1.81 24.02 -8.04
N GLY A 217 -3.01 24.44 -8.43
CA GLY A 217 -3.77 23.80 -9.50
C GLY A 217 -4.42 24.84 -10.40
N GLN A 218 -4.67 24.46 -11.65
CA GLN A 218 -5.51 25.24 -12.54
C GLN A 218 -6.98 24.86 -12.29
N GLY A 219 -7.78 25.82 -11.84
CA GLY A 219 -9.22 25.64 -11.69
C GLY A 219 -9.90 25.53 -13.06
N ASN A 220 -10.77 24.55 -13.22
CA ASN A 220 -11.64 24.51 -14.40
C ASN A 220 -12.77 25.53 -14.22
N ILE A 221 -12.85 26.48 -15.11
CA ILE A 221 -13.98 27.39 -15.23
C ILE A 221 -15.13 26.64 -15.93
N THR A 222 -15.65 25.59 -15.35
CA THR A 222 -16.79 24.85 -15.90
C THR A 222 -18.08 25.03 -15.11
N HIS A 223 -18.10 25.89 -14.09
CA HIS A 223 -19.34 26.24 -13.42
C HIS A 223 -19.90 27.56 -13.96
N ARG A 224 -20.88 27.44 -14.86
CA ARG A 224 -21.78 28.49 -15.29
C ARG A 224 -22.43 29.28 -14.12
N SER A 225 -22.43 28.69 -12.92
CA SER A 225 -22.94 29.31 -11.69
C SER A 225 -22.08 30.44 -11.13
N SER A 226 -20.77 30.45 -11.41
CA SER A 226 -19.88 31.55 -10.95
C SER A 226 -20.00 32.80 -11.83
N LEU A 227 -20.50 32.66 -13.06
CA LEU A 227 -20.81 33.82 -13.94
C LEU A 227 -22.18 34.43 -13.63
N GLN A 228 -23.14 33.64 -13.16
CA GLN A 228 -24.47 34.16 -12.78
C GLN A 228 -24.48 34.96 -11.48
N THR A 229 -23.50 34.73 -10.57
CA THR A 229 -23.38 35.50 -9.33
C THR A 229 -22.74 36.88 -9.54
N LEU A 230 -22.22 37.16 -10.73
CA LEU A 230 -21.66 38.46 -11.09
C LEU A 230 -22.71 39.46 -11.61
N GLU A 231 -23.95 39.01 -11.90
CA GLU A 231 -25.00 39.87 -12.47
C GLU A 231 -26.01 40.43 -11.48
N VAL A 232 -25.95 40.04 -10.18
CA VAL A 232 -26.93 40.54 -9.20
C VAL A 232 -26.23 41.28 -8.05
N GLY A 233 -26.08 42.59 -8.25
CA GLY A 233 -25.98 43.57 -7.19
C GLY A 233 -24.60 43.79 -6.58
N GLY A 234 -23.90 44.80 -7.04
CA GLY A 234 -22.76 45.41 -6.36
C GLY A 234 -21.55 45.59 -7.28
N SER A 235 -21.13 46.83 -7.46
CA SER A 235 -19.90 47.32 -8.01
C SER A 235 -19.07 46.32 -8.83
N VAL A 236 -19.01 46.54 -10.12
CA VAL A 236 -18.22 45.78 -11.10
C VAL A 236 -16.76 45.77 -10.67
N GLY A 237 -16.37 44.77 -9.89
CA GLY A 237 -14.95 44.46 -9.65
C GLY A 237 -14.32 43.98 -10.96
N ASP A 238 -13.11 44.43 -11.23
CA ASP A 238 -12.33 44.12 -12.42
C ASP A 238 -12.44 42.62 -12.82
N PRO A 239 -13.09 42.29 -13.96
CA PRO A 239 -13.25 40.90 -14.41
C PRO A 239 -11.95 40.14 -14.55
N ALA A 240 -10.85 40.84 -14.85
CA ALA A 240 -9.51 40.25 -14.94
C ALA A 240 -8.97 39.80 -13.58
N LYS A 241 -9.35 40.48 -12.47
CA LYS A 241 -8.98 40.04 -11.12
C LYS A 241 -9.81 38.85 -10.64
N ALA A 242 -11.10 38.83 -10.98
CA ALA A 242 -11.97 37.70 -10.69
C ALA A 242 -11.53 36.46 -11.50
N PHE A 243 -11.16 36.65 -12.75
CA PHE A 243 -10.61 35.58 -13.61
C PHE A 243 -9.28 35.03 -13.10
N LYS A 244 -8.34 35.89 -12.69
CA LYS A 244 -7.06 35.46 -12.07
C LYS A 244 -7.28 34.72 -10.75
N LYS A 245 -8.26 35.14 -9.94
CA LYS A 245 -8.58 34.47 -8.67
C LYS A 245 -9.25 33.10 -8.87
N ALA A 246 -10.01 32.89 -9.94
CA ALA A 246 -10.62 31.62 -10.31
C ALA A 246 -9.61 30.62 -10.93
N VAL A 247 -8.56 31.12 -11.54
CA VAL A 247 -7.56 30.29 -12.28
C VAL A 247 -6.43 29.77 -11.37
N GLN A 248 -6.13 30.47 -10.25
CA GLN A 248 -5.10 30.04 -9.31
C GLN A 248 -5.74 29.55 -8.00
N GLN A 249 -6.03 28.27 -7.97
CA GLN A 249 -6.39 27.63 -6.70
C GLN A 249 -5.12 27.24 -5.94
N LYS A 250 -5.10 27.52 -4.64
CA LYS A 250 -3.98 27.25 -3.75
C LYS A 250 -4.50 26.52 -2.51
N ALA A 251 -3.84 25.42 -2.17
CA ALA A 251 -4.04 24.75 -0.88
C ALA A 251 -2.73 24.76 -0.08
N HIS A 252 -2.84 24.75 1.25
CA HIS A 252 -1.70 24.80 2.15
C HIS A 252 -1.96 23.94 3.39
N ALA A 253 -0.95 23.15 3.78
CA ALA A 253 -0.89 22.48 5.07
C ALA A 253 0.45 22.78 5.72
N LYS A 254 0.46 22.89 7.05
CA LYS A 254 1.66 23.16 7.85
C LYS A 254 1.90 21.98 8.80
N ASP A 255 3.13 21.45 8.81
CA ASP A 255 3.55 20.50 9.82
C ASP A 255 3.98 21.24 11.09
N PRO A 256 3.24 21.11 12.20
CA PRO A 256 3.50 21.90 13.42
C PRO A 256 4.80 21.47 14.13
N GLU A 257 5.32 20.29 13.87
CA GLU A 257 6.52 19.77 14.51
C GLU A 257 7.80 20.25 13.81
N MET A 258 7.70 20.68 12.55
CA MET A 258 8.85 21.17 11.79
C MET A 258 9.15 22.62 12.14
N LYS A 259 10.30 22.84 12.83
CA LYS A 259 10.74 24.17 13.28
C LYS A 259 11.46 24.97 12.17
N ARG A 260 12.15 24.27 11.25
CA ARG A 260 12.87 24.92 10.15
C ARG A 260 11.92 25.18 9.00
N TYR A 261 12.11 26.29 8.29
CA TYR A 261 11.36 26.59 7.08
C TYR A 261 11.84 25.72 5.92
N LEU A 262 11.04 24.75 5.53
CA LEU A 262 11.30 23.78 4.46
C LEU A 262 10.00 23.61 3.63
N PRO A 263 9.73 24.51 2.67
CA PRO A 263 8.52 24.44 1.88
C PRO A 263 8.60 23.37 0.79
N LEU A 264 7.50 22.70 0.54
CA LEU A 264 7.28 21.79 -0.59
C LEU A 264 6.12 22.29 -1.45
N VAL A 265 6.33 22.35 -2.75
CA VAL A 265 5.28 22.66 -3.73
C VAL A 265 4.88 21.37 -4.46
N ILE A 266 3.60 21.05 -4.41
CA ILE A 266 3.00 19.89 -5.06
C ILE A 266 2.15 20.42 -6.23
N HIS A 267 2.30 19.81 -7.39
CA HIS A 267 1.45 20.09 -8.54
C HIS A 267 0.28 19.11 -8.58
N ALA A 268 -0.94 19.62 -8.58
CA ALA A 268 -2.10 18.80 -8.79
C ALA A 268 -2.21 18.39 -10.27
N ASN A 269 -2.09 17.11 -10.56
CA ASN A 269 -2.29 16.58 -11.90
C ASN A 269 -3.78 16.55 -12.24
N GLY A 270 -4.20 17.29 -13.26
CA GLY A 270 -5.58 17.35 -13.75
C GLY A 270 -6.42 18.47 -13.15
N ASN A 271 -7.71 18.47 -13.50
CA ASN A 271 -8.69 19.45 -13.00
C ASN A 271 -9.16 19.06 -11.59
N ASN A 272 -8.47 19.57 -10.58
CA ASN A 272 -8.81 19.33 -9.19
C ASN A 272 -9.47 20.57 -8.58
N ASP A 273 -10.57 20.38 -7.85
CA ASP A 273 -11.23 21.42 -7.08
C ASP A 273 -10.40 21.78 -5.82
N ALA A 274 -10.57 23.00 -5.28
CA ALA A 274 -9.87 23.46 -4.09
C ALA A 274 -9.94 22.47 -2.89
N PRO A 275 -11.10 21.83 -2.59
CA PRO A 275 -11.18 20.81 -1.55
C PRO A 275 -10.33 19.57 -1.82
N ASP A 276 -10.14 19.18 -3.08
CA ASP A 276 -9.32 18.02 -3.43
C ASP A 276 -7.83 18.34 -3.30
N MET A 277 -7.44 19.56 -3.61
CA MET A 277 -6.06 20.03 -3.39
C MET A 277 -5.74 20.14 -1.90
N GLN A 278 -6.66 20.61 -1.06
CA GLN A 278 -6.45 20.65 0.39
C GLN A 278 -6.27 19.24 0.96
N ARG A 279 -7.08 18.28 0.53
CA ARG A 279 -6.88 16.88 0.93
C ARG A 279 -5.54 16.33 0.48
N LEU A 280 -5.10 16.67 -0.73
CA LEU A 280 -3.80 16.22 -1.25
C LEU A 280 -2.65 16.72 -0.38
N VAL A 281 -2.63 18.01 0.02
CA VAL A 281 -1.56 18.54 0.88
C VAL A 281 -1.63 17.96 2.29
N ASP A 282 -2.82 17.85 2.88
CA ASP A 282 -3.02 17.26 4.21
C ASP A 282 -2.58 15.79 4.24
N HIS A 283 -2.92 15.03 3.22
CA HIS A 283 -2.50 13.65 3.06
C HIS A 283 -0.97 13.56 2.89
N THR A 284 -0.39 14.34 1.96
CA THR A 284 1.06 14.30 1.72
C THR A 284 1.84 14.63 3.00
N MET A 285 1.38 15.63 3.76
CA MET A 285 1.98 15.98 5.05
C MET A 285 1.91 14.79 6.02
N ARG A 286 0.73 14.19 6.21
CA ARG A 286 0.54 13.05 7.14
C ARG A 286 1.38 11.85 6.76
N VAL A 287 1.38 11.47 5.47
CA VAL A 287 2.18 10.34 4.98
C VAL A 287 3.66 10.58 5.22
N ARG A 288 4.19 11.74 4.85
CA ARG A 288 5.61 12.07 5.09
C ARG A 288 5.96 12.11 6.56
N ARG A 289 5.06 12.64 7.41
CA ARG A 289 5.22 12.60 8.86
C ARG A 289 5.22 11.15 9.36
N GLY A 290 4.28 10.32 8.94
CA GLY A 290 4.23 8.91 9.32
C GLY A 290 5.47 8.13 8.90
N HIS A 291 6.00 8.39 7.71
CA HIS A 291 7.26 7.77 7.25
C HIS A 291 8.49 8.26 8.02
N ALA A 292 8.46 9.46 8.58
CA ALA A 292 9.54 9.98 9.42
C ALA A 292 9.66 9.24 10.75
N TYR A 293 8.59 8.60 11.21
CA TYR A 293 8.60 7.75 12.39
C TYR A 293 8.71 6.30 11.98
N GLY A 294 9.79 5.64 12.35
CA GLY A 294 10.00 4.23 12.12
C GLY A 294 10.75 3.60 13.28
N LEU A 295 10.27 2.45 13.74
CA LEU A 295 10.95 1.65 14.76
C LEU A 295 11.20 0.26 14.19
N LYS A 296 12.44 -0.17 14.29
CA LYS A 296 12.86 -1.51 13.92
C LYS A 296 13.06 -2.33 15.20
N TYR A 297 12.19 -3.30 15.40
CA TYR A 297 12.28 -4.23 16.52
C TYR A 297 12.83 -5.56 16.05
N VAL A 298 13.73 -6.12 16.83
CA VAL A 298 14.09 -7.53 16.75
C VAL A 298 13.36 -8.24 17.88
N VAL A 299 12.51 -9.19 17.53
CA VAL A 299 11.74 -9.98 18.50
C VAL A 299 12.16 -11.44 18.46
N GLU A 300 12.06 -12.12 19.61
CA GLU A 300 12.35 -13.54 19.73
C GLU A 300 11.35 -14.39 18.94
N GLY A 301 11.84 -15.40 18.24
CA GLY A 301 11.05 -16.37 17.49
C GLY A 301 10.44 -15.80 16.21
N TRP A 302 9.79 -16.68 15.46
CA TRP A 302 9.14 -16.34 14.18
C TRP A 302 7.64 -16.20 14.30
N THR A 303 7.10 -16.66 15.41
CA THR A 303 5.68 -16.76 15.65
C THR A 303 5.30 -16.15 16.99
N TRP A 304 4.06 -15.75 17.09
CA TRP A 304 3.41 -15.47 18.35
C TRP A 304 2.29 -16.50 18.54
N LYS A 305 2.42 -17.36 19.53
CA LYS A 305 1.47 -18.48 19.80
C LYS A 305 1.21 -19.31 18.52
N GLY A 306 2.28 -19.74 17.86
CA GLY A 306 2.26 -20.59 16.67
C GLY A 306 1.90 -19.89 15.36
N LYS A 307 1.54 -18.59 15.37
CA LYS A 307 1.20 -17.84 14.18
C LYS A 307 2.32 -16.88 13.78
N PRO A 308 2.78 -16.88 12.53
CA PRO A 308 3.84 -15.98 12.08
C PRO A 308 3.37 -14.51 12.09
N TRP A 309 4.32 -13.60 12.28
CA TRP A 309 4.09 -12.18 12.12
C TRP A 309 3.69 -11.85 10.69
N GLU A 310 2.70 -10.95 10.51
CA GLU A 310 2.17 -10.60 9.19
C GLU A 310 2.29 -9.11 8.92
N ILE A 311 2.66 -8.76 7.68
CA ILE A 311 2.64 -7.37 7.20
C ILE A 311 1.20 -6.86 7.10
N ASN A 312 1.05 -5.55 7.10
CA ASN A 312 -0.25 -4.86 7.05
C ASN A 312 -1.16 -5.14 8.25
N THR A 313 -0.60 -5.57 9.39
CA THR A 313 -1.35 -5.75 10.62
C THR A 313 -0.98 -4.68 11.65
N ARG A 314 -1.96 -4.26 12.47
CA ARG A 314 -1.75 -3.33 13.58
C ARG A 314 -1.28 -4.10 14.80
N VAL A 315 -0.12 -3.76 15.31
CA VAL A 315 0.47 -4.39 16.49
C VAL A 315 0.52 -3.40 17.65
N PRO A 316 0.02 -3.78 18.83
CA PRO A 316 0.21 -2.98 20.03
C PRO A 316 1.66 -3.07 20.52
N ILE A 317 2.24 -1.93 20.86
CA ILE A 317 3.63 -1.81 21.32
C ILE A 317 3.65 -1.30 22.74
N TYR A 318 4.39 -1.99 23.61
CA TYR A 318 4.65 -1.62 24.99
C TYR A 318 6.15 -1.45 25.19
N ASP A 319 6.63 -0.22 25.05
CA ASP A 319 8.04 0.14 25.15
C ASP A 319 8.18 1.53 25.77
N ASP A 320 8.62 1.55 27.02
CA ASP A 320 8.80 2.77 27.80
C ASP A 320 9.95 3.67 27.29
N ILE A 321 10.96 3.09 26.61
CA ILE A 321 12.04 3.88 25.98
C ILE A 321 11.52 4.58 24.73
N ALA A 322 10.67 3.91 23.95
CA ALA A 322 10.01 4.53 22.79
C ALA A 322 8.82 5.42 23.19
N GLY A 323 8.42 5.44 24.48
CA GLY A 323 7.27 6.19 24.97
C GLY A 323 5.92 5.64 24.51
N LEU A 324 5.85 4.33 24.24
CA LEU A 324 4.65 3.64 23.76
C LEU A 324 4.06 2.74 24.84
N ASP A 325 2.76 2.88 25.11
CA ASP A 325 2.02 2.08 26.09
C ASP A 325 0.73 1.51 25.51
N GLY A 326 0.87 0.55 24.61
CA GLY A 326 -0.24 -0.10 23.93
C GLY A 326 -0.67 0.62 22.65
N ASP A 327 0.12 1.56 22.17
CA ASP A 327 -0.12 2.22 20.90
C ASP A 327 -0.05 1.24 19.73
N GLU A 328 -1.06 1.28 18.86
CA GLU A 328 -1.13 0.39 17.69
C GLU A 328 -0.38 0.99 16.51
N TRP A 329 0.70 0.34 16.10
CA TRP A 329 1.47 0.67 14.90
C TRP A 329 1.32 -0.39 13.83
N LEU A 330 1.59 -0.02 12.58
CA LEU A 330 1.50 -0.90 11.42
C LEU A 330 2.81 -1.67 11.23
N ILE A 331 2.73 -2.99 11.10
CA ILE A 331 3.86 -3.81 10.65
C ILE A 331 4.03 -3.61 9.15
N CYS A 332 5.12 -2.96 8.75
CA CYS A 332 5.43 -2.62 7.37
C CYS A 332 6.33 -3.64 6.72
N GLU A 333 7.28 -4.17 7.49
CA GLU A 333 8.20 -5.21 7.04
C GLU A 333 8.35 -6.29 8.10
N VAL A 334 8.51 -7.50 7.65
CA VAL A 334 8.77 -8.69 8.46
C VAL A 334 9.94 -9.43 7.81
N LYS A 335 11.07 -9.52 8.53
CA LYS A 335 12.19 -10.33 8.12
C LYS A 335 12.45 -11.40 9.18
N GLN A 336 12.19 -12.63 8.83
CA GLN A 336 12.38 -13.80 9.67
C GLN A 336 13.72 -14.44 9.33
N THR A 337 14.59 -14.60 10.33
CA THR A 337 15.93 -15.16 10.15
C THR A 337 16.15 -16.29 11.14
N VAL A 338 16.67 -17.42 10.68
CA VAL A 338 17.31 -18.44 11.50
C VAL A 338 18.79 -18.19 11.45
N ASP A 339 19.41 -18.02 12.60
CA ASP A 339 20.86 -17.99 12.75
C ASP A 339 21.29 -19.02 13.79
N LEU A 340 22.36 -19.76 13.49
CA LEU A 340 22.90 -20.80 14.41
C LEU A 340 23.43 -20.20 15.72
N LYS A 341 23.75 -18.89 15.76
CA LYS A 341 24.30 -18.20 16.92
C LYS A 341 23.23 -17.49 17.72
N GLU A 342 22.33 -16.77 17.04
CA GLU A 342 21.31 -15.94 17.65
C GLU A 342 19.97 -16.66 17.77
N GLY A 343 19.84 -17.82 17.09
CA GLY A 343 18.60 -18.58 17.02
C GLY A 343 17.57 -17.93 16.08
N ASP A 344 16.31 -18.25 16.30
CA ASP A 344 15.21 -17.74 15.49
C ASP A 344 14.81 -16.35 15.96
N VAL A 345 14.92 -15.37 15.09
CA VAL A 345 14.51 -13.98 15.36
C VAL A 345 13.67 -13.43 14.22
N THR A 346 12.83 -12.45 14.55
CA THR A 346 12.06 -11.67 13.57
C THR A 346 12.37 -10.19 13.72
N GLU A 347 12.86 -9.59 12.64
CA GLU A 347 12.98 -8.14 12.53
C GLU A 347 11.61 -7.59 12.02
N LEU A 348 11.05 -6.64 12.75
CA LEU A 348 9.80 -5.97 12.43
C LEU A 348 10.06 -4.48 12.23
N LEU A 349 9.81 -3.96 11.03
CA LEU A 349 9.72 -2.52 10.82
C LEU A 349 8.28 -2.09 11.08
N VAL A 350 8.08 -1.21 12.05
CA VAL A 350 6.77 -0.66 12.37
C VAL A 350 6.74 0.85 12.17
N ARG A 351 5.62 1.35 11.67
CA ARG A 351 5.36 2.77 11.44
C ARG A 351 3.95 3.16 11.90
N PRO A 352 3.68 4.43 12.21
CA PRO A 352 2.31 4.90 12.37
C PRO A 352 1.47 4.57 11.13
N ILE A 353 0.19 4.23 11.33
CA ILE A 353 -0.72 3.82 10.23
C ILE A 353 -0.83 4.91 9.16
N GLU A 354 -0.73 6.18 9.57
CA GLU A 354 -0.79 7.34 8.68
C GLU A 354 0.31 7.37 7.60
N ALA A 355 1.42 6.61 7.79
CA ALA A 355 2.46 6.46 6.78
C ALA A 355 1.97 5.83 5.47
N TYR A 356 0.90 5.05 5.55
CA TYR A 356 0.28 4.36 4.41
C TYR A 356 -1.17 4.79 4.18
N ASP A 357 -1.58 5.91 4.77
CA ASP A 357 -2.92 6.48 4.55
C ASP A 357 -3.04 6.94 3.10
N THR A 358 -4.15 6.59 2.48
CA THR A 358 -4.41 6.86 1.07
C THR A 358 -5.57 7.84 0.92
N VAL A 359 -5.47 8.81 0.00
CA VAL A 359 -6.52 9.82 -0.23
C VAL A 359 -7.69 9.19 -0.99
N PRO A 360 -8.87 9.06 -0.40
CA PRO A 360 -10.03 8.65 -1.16
C PRO A 360 -10.45 9.80 -2.10
N LEU A 361 -10.45 9.57 -3.40
CA LEU A 361 -11.08 10.48 -4.35
C LEU A 361 -12.58 10.44 -4.15
N LYS A 362 -13.24 11.61 -4.04
CA LYS A 362 -14.71 11.69 -4.01
C LYS A 362 -15.26 11.01 -5.25
N SER A 363 -16.10 10.01 -5.08
CA SER A 363 -17.02 9.62 -6.14
C SER A 363 -17.93 10.82 -6.42
N LYS A 364 -17.98 11.28 -7.67
CA LYS A 364 -19.03 12.24 -8.06
C LYS A 364 -20.36 11.58 -7.73
N THR A 365 -21.02 12.06 -6.69
CA THR A 365 -22.41 11.69 -6.38
C THR A 365 -23.20 11.93 -7.66
N LYS A 366 -23.84 10.90 -8.20
CA LYS A 366 -24.82 11.07 -9.27
C LYS A 366 -25.79 12.12 -8.77
N HIS A 367 -25.82 13.27 -9.42
CA HIS A 367 -26.93 14.21 -9.23
C HIS A 367 -28.18 13.40 -9.49
N GLY A 368 -28.94 13.15 -8.44
CA GLY A 368 -30.25 12.57 -8.53
C GLY A 368 -31.02 13.46 -9.53
N ARG A 369 -31.45 12.91 -10.65
CA ARG A 369 -32.50 13.49 -11.46
C ARG A 369 -33.65 13.76 -10.51
N GLY A 370 -33.81 15.02 -10.10
CA GLY A 370 -34.98 15.45 -9.41
C GLY A 370 -36.18 15.04 -10.26
N LYS A 371 -36.96 14.07 -9.77
CA LYS A 371 -38.30 13.84 -10.29
C LYS A 371 -39.07 15.11 -10.03
N GLY A 372 -39.20 15.98 -11.06
CA GLY A 372 -40.14 17.07 -11.05
C GLY A 372 -41.49 16.48 -10.73
N LYS A 373 -42.05 16.81 -9.56
CA LYS A 373 -43.47 16.64 -9.29
C LYS A 373 -44.23 17.42 -10.34
N ARG A 374 -44.84 16.73 -11.28
CA ARG A 374 -45.92 17.29 -12.07
C ARG A 374 -47.05 17.67 -11.11
N GLY A 375 -47.20 18.95 -10.85
CA GLY A 375 -48.43 19.49 -10.25
C GLY A 375 -49.59 19.19 -11.20
N LYS A 376 -50.56 18.45 -10.71
CA LYS A 376 -51.92 18.43 -11.24
C LYS A 376 -52.55 19.73 -10.80
N ASP A 377 -52.76 20.66 -11.71
CA ASP A 377 -53.86 21.61 -11.62
C ASP A 377 -54.12 22.10 -13.05
N GLY A 378 -55.24 21.62 -13.57
CA GLY A 378 -55.81 22.04 -14.82
C GLY A 378 -56.53 23.36 -14.59
N ALA A 379 -56.15 24.36 -15.34
CA ALA A 379 -57.04 25.50 -15.65
C ALA A 379 -56.89 25.79 -17.14
N VAL A 380 -57.92 25.41 -17.87
CA VAL A 380 -58.18 25.81 -19.25
C VAL A 380 -58.66 27.24 -19.19
N LEU A 381 -57.91 28.17 -19.79
CA LEU A 381 -58.40 29.49 -20.10
C LEU A 381 -58.76 29.53 -21.62
N GLU A 382 -60.05 29.49 -21.89
CA GLU A 382 -60.60 29.85 -23.20
C GLU A 382 -60.33 31.34 -23.49
N VAL A 383 -59.67 31.59 -24.61
CA VAL A 383 -59.61 32.93 -25.19
C VAL A 383 -60.64 32.97 -26.29
N LYS A 384 -61.77 33.71 -26.05
CA LYS A 384 -62.73 34.14 -27.06
C LYS A 384 -62.04 35.17 -27.93
N GLY A 385 -61.99 34.90 -29.20
CA GLY A 385 -61.80 35.92 -30.24
C GLY A 385 -63.03 36.67 -30.50
N ASP A 386 -62.96 37.99 -30.59
CA ASP A 386 -63.95 38.84 -31.23
C ASP A 386 -63.32 39.43 -32.48
N ALA A 387 -64.04 39.22 -33.57
CA ALA A 387 -63.79 39.83 -34.85
C ALA A 387 -64.52 41.17 -34.91
N SER A 388 -63.92 42.20 -35.39
CA SER A 388 -64.45 43.28 -36.18
C SER A 388 -63.31 44.03 -36.86
#